data_3ed8237905a0d7c62c64e3a2af75a4ab
#
_entry.id   3ed8237905a0d7c62c64e3a2af75a4ab
#
_cell.length_a   1.000
_cell.length_b   1.000
_cell.length_c   1.000
_cell.angle_alpha   90.00
_cell.angle_beta   90.00
_cell.angle_gamma   90.00
#
_symmetry.space_group_name_H-M   'P 1'
#
loop_
_entity.id
_entity.type
_entity.pdbx_description
1 polymer ?
#
loop_
_entity_poly.entity_id
_entity_poly.type
_entity_poly.pdbx_seq_one_letter_code
_entity_poly.pdbx_strand_id
1 'polypeptide(L)'
;MEKITFCIPSKTNLRYLKTCIPSIRKNAYRDDHDIIIFVDSDEDGTIEWLEENKNKYSIKYYTNPDLGNTLYGIGRAYDFCIENSSTDIFMIFHADMMLGRHADLKAYQQLKPKTVVCSTRIEPPLHPNNGEKILLDFGLWPEEFKEEEFDTYVNEHISDDKITDGIFAPWMMYKSEYLDVLGGHDPIMHSCREDSDLFNRMLLAGFEFKQPWSSLVYHLTGRGAGSFDGDPERHKKWQEDMNKSTLAFIKKWGQNVNHTELMKPVVYPVYKKSIVFTSPNPQLEQALKPWFNDGEDIVVTVNSQAFTQEDYNVIMSLNAILQDSGEVGQFELGNLHIQINALTEYQNDLIKL
;
A
#
# COMPACT_ATOMS: atom_id res chain seq x y z
N MET A 1 -5.04 -25.66 -8.90
CA MET A 1 -4.32 -24.38 -8.65
C MET A 1 -2.92 -24.47 -9.24
N GLU A 2 -2.47 -23.44 -9.91
CA GLU A 2 -1.09 -23.30 -10.38
C GLU A 2 -0.13 -23.00 -9.22
N LYS A 3 1.15 -23.23 -9.45
CA LYS A 3 2.19 -22.79 -8.53
C LYS A 3 2.28 -21.25 -8.54
N ILE A 4 2.40 -20.64 -7.36
CA ILE A 4 2.57 -19.19 -7.21
C ILE A 4 3.86 -18.86 -6.48
N THR A 5 4.26 -17.60 -6.50
CA THR A 5 5.36 -17.08 -5.70
C THR A 5 4.82 -16.15 -4.62
N PHE A 6 5.13 -16.44 -3.36
CA PHE A 6 4.96 -15.48 -2.26
C PHE A 6 6.15 -14.51 -2.26
N CYS A 7 5.86 -13.23 -2.36
CA CYS A 7 6.84 -12.14 -2.37
C CYS A 7 6.83 -11.43 -1.01
N ILE A 8 7.93 -11.51 -0.25
CA ILE A 8 8.00 -11.05 1.14
C ILE A 8 9.18 -10.10 1.31
N PRO A 9 8.96 -8.79 1.46
CA PRO A 9 10.02 -7.87 1.86
C PRO A 9 10.30 -8.00 3.35
N SER A 10 11.56 -7.83 3.71
CA SER A 10 12.03 -7.90 5.10
C SER A 10 12.99 -6.75 5.38
N LYS A 11 12.73 -6.04 6.48
CA LYS A 11 13.61 -4.99 7.02
C LYS A 11 13.75 -5.23 8.51
N THR A 12 14.79 -6.01 8.90
CA THR A 12 14.99 -6.37 10.30
C THR A 12 13.73 -7.04 10.90
N ASN A 13 13.23 -8.07 10.23
CA ASN A 13 11.93 -8.71 10.55
C ASN A 13 12.06 -10.20 10.92
N LEU A 14 13.21 -10.64 11.39
CA LEU A 14 13.47 -12.05 11.75
C LEU A 14 12.41 -12.62 12.68
N ARG A 15 12.04 -11.85 13.71
CA ARG A 15 11.04 -12.23 14.70
C ARG A 15 9.73 -12.68 14.05
N TYR A 16 9.30 -11.95 13.02
CA TYR A 16 8.04 -12.19 12.31
C TYR A 16 8.19 -13.30 11.27
N LEU A 17 9.29 -13.33 10.52
CA LEU A 17 9.55 -14.35 9.50
C LEU A 17 9.55 -15.77 10.08
N LYS A 18 10.00 -15.94 11.32
CA LYS A 18 9.99 -17.23 12.04
C LYS A 18 8.58 -17.82 12.24
N THR A 19 7.53 -17.02 12.16
CA THR A 19 6.14 -17.47 12.23
C THR A 19 5.47 -17.43 10.86
N CYS A 20 5.71 -16.39 10.08
CA CYS A 20 5.16 -16.19 8.74
C CYS A 20 5.48 -17.37 7.81
N ILE A 21 6.78 -17.69 7.63
CA ILE A 21 7.23 -18.71 6.68
C ILE A 21 6.70 -20.12 7.02
N PRO A 22 6.79 -20.59 8.29
CA PRO A 22 6.17 -21.85 8.66
C PRO A 22 4.66 -21.86 8.42
N SER A 23 3.94 -20.76 8.64
CA SER A 23 2.50 -20.70 8.39
C SER A 23 2.16 -20.90 6.91
N ILE A 24 2.96 -20.32 6.00
CA ILE A 24 2.81 -20.53 4.56
C ILE A 24 3.02 -22.02 4.22
N ARG A 25 4.10 -22.64 4.71
CA ARG A 25 4.41 -24.05 4.42
C ARG A 25 3.39 -25.02 5.00
N LYS A 26 2.82 -24.70 6.16
CA LYS A 26 1.78 -25.50 6.82
C LYS A 26 0.43 -25.40 6.12
N ASN A 27 0.03 -24.17 5.73
CA ASN A 27 -1.36 -23.83 5.42
C ASN A 27 -1.64 -23.61 3.93
N ALA A 28 -0.63 -23.40 3.10
CA ALA A 28 -0.85 -23.27 1.67
C ALA A 28 -1.41 -24.59 1.07
N TYR A 29 -2.25 -24.44 0.07
CA TYR A 29 -2.84 -25.61 -0.63
C TYR A 29 -1.78 -26.45 -1.34
N ARG A 30 -0.71 -25.83 -1.85
CA ARG A 30 0.43 -26.52 -2.43
C ARG A 30 1.66 -26.28 -1.56
N ASP A 31 2.38 -27.33 -1.28
CA ASP A 31 3.64 -27.33 -0.52
C ASP A 31 4.85 -26.83 -1.33
N ASP A 32 4.73 -26.82 -2.67
CA ASP A 32 5.79 -26.46 -3.62
C ASP A 32 5.74 -25.02 -4.13
N HIS A 33 4.91 -24.15 -3.55
CA HIS A 33 4.94 -22.72 -3.87
C HIS A 33 6.32 -22.11 -3.65
N ASP A 34 6.72 -21.17 -4.53
CA ASP A 34 7.96 -20.43 -4.32
C ASP A 34 7.76 -19.39 -3.19
N ILE A 35 8.78 -19.21 -2.37
CA ILE A 35 8.87 -18.11 -1.41
C ILE A 35 10.12 -17.33 -1.76
N ILE A 36 9.96 -16.06 -2.10
CA ILE A 36 11.07 -15.13 -2.34
C ILE A 36 11.05 -14.05 -1.28
N ILE A 37 12.19 -13.87 -0.61
CA ILE A 37 12.37 -12.85 0.41
C ILE A 37 13.41 -11.85 -0.09
N PHE A 38 13.08 -10.56 0.00
CA PHE A 38 14.05 -9.49 -0.22
C PHE A 38 14.40 -8.85 1.13
N VAL A 39 15.67 -8.94 1.52
CA VAL A 39 16.18 -8.38 2.78
C VAL A 39 16.75 -7.00 2.50
N ASP A 40 16.01 -5.97 2.90
CA ASP A 40 16.38 -4.56 2.69
C ASP A 40 17.38 -4.08 3.74
N SER A 41 17.29 -4.60 4.98
CA SER A 41 18.23 -4.34 6.07
C SER A 41 18.25 -5.55 7.01
N ASP A 42 19.40 -5.82 7.61
CA ASP A 42 19.63 -6.93 8.52
C ASP A 42 20.40 -6.48 9.76
N GLU A 43 19.66 -6.13 10.82
CA GLU A 43 20.21 -5.80 12.13
C GLU A 43 19.90 -6.87 13.19
N ASP A 44 19.17 -7.94 12.80
CA ASP A 44 18.63 -8.94 13.73
C ASP A 44 19.02 -10.39 13.39
N GLY A 45 19.92 -10.59 12.41
CA GLY A 45 20.37 -11.92 11.97
C GLY A 45 19.37 -12.60 11.01
N THR A 46 18.56 -11.83 10.30
CA THR A 46 17.61 -12.36 9.28
C THR A 46 18.35 -13.18 8.22
N ILE A 47 19.47 -12.69 7.68
CA ILE A 47 20.23 -13.38 6.62
C ILE A 47 20.78 -14.71 7.12
N GLU A 48 21.39 -14.73 8.33
CA GLU A 48 21.93 -15.97 8.92
C GLU A 48 20.83 -17.03 9.06
N TRP A 49 19.68 -16.64 9.61
CA TRP A 49 18.56 -17.54 9.77
C TRP A 49 18.01 -18.03 8.43
N LEU A 50 17.91 -17.17 7.42
CA LEU A 50 17.48 -17.56 6.08
C LEU A 50 18.44 -18.57 5.46
N GLU A 51 19.76 -18.36 5.60
CA GLU A 51 20.78 -19.28 5.08
C GLU A 51 20.66 -20.67 5.70
N GLU A 52 20.44 -20.74 7.02
CA GLU A 52 20.26 -22.00 7.75
C GLU A 52 18.96 -22.72 7.37
N ASN A 53 17.90 -21.97 7.04
CA ASN A 53 16.55 -22.51 6.86
C ASN A 53 16.07 -22.56 5.40
N LYS A 54 16.84 -22.04 4.43
CA LYS A 54 16.44 -21.99 3.02
C LYS A 54 16.07 -23.35 2.44
N ASN A 55 16.81 -24.40 2.76
CA ASN A 55 16.53 -25.75 2.29
C ASN A 55 15.31 -26.36 2.98
N LYS A 56 15.15 -26.11 4.28
CA LYS A 56 14.01 -26.61 5.07
C LYS A 56 12.67 -26.06 4.57
N TYR A 57 12.66 -24.80 4.22
CA TYR A 57 11.44 -24.12 3.78
C TYR A 57 11.42 -23.80 2.28
N SER A 58 12.39 -24.31 1.49
CA SER A 58 12.51 -24.04 0.06
C SER A 58 12.41 -22.54 -0.27
N ILE A 59 13.22 -21.73 0.41
CA ILE A 59 13.23 -20.27 0.29
C ILE A 59 14.32 -19.86 -0.68
N LYS A 60 14.01 -18.89 -1.55
CA LYS A 60 15.01 -18.04 -2.20
C LYS A 60 15.04 -16.69 -1.48
N TYR A 61 16.21 -16.14 -1.26
CA TYR A 61 16.32 -14.78 -0.73
C TYR A 61 17.37 -13.97 -1.46
N TYR A 62 17.17 -12.68 -1.46
CA TYR A 62 18.05 -11.67 -2.03
C TYR A 62 18.27 -10.57 -1.01
N THR A 63 19.38 -9.86 -1.12
CA THR A 63 19.74 -8.79 -0.19
C THR A 63 19.89 -7.49 -0.94
N ASN A 64 19.52 -6.40 -0.29
CA ASN A 64 19.89 -5.07 -0.73
C ASN A 64 21.43 -4.98 -0.81
N PRO A 65 22.02 -4.60 -1.96
CA PRO A 65 23.47 -4.48 -2.09
C PRO A 65 24.14 -3.52 -1.09
N ASP A 66 23.37 -2.55 -0.60
CA ASP A 66 23.82 -1.51 0.33
C ASP A 66 23.20 -1.70 1.74
N LEU A 67 23.18 -2.95 2.21
CA LEU A 67 22.55 -3.37 3.46
C LEU A 67 22.67 -2.33 4.59
N GLY A 68 21.56 -1.70 4.95
CA GLY A 68 21.43 -0.82 6.09
C GLY A 68 21.85 0.64 5.88
N ASN A 69 22.58 1.00 4.80
CA ASN A 69 22.98 2.39 4.55
C ASN A 69 21.90 3.14 3.75
N THR A 70 21.44 2.53 2.66
CA THR A 70 20.37 3.09 1.83
C THR A 70 19.27 2.05 1.67
N LEU A 71 18.06 2.36 2.13
CA LEU A 71 16.92 1.45 1.98
C LEU A 71 16.49 1.38 0.52
N TYR A 72 16.18 0.18 0.08
CA TYR A 72 15.63 -0.07 -1.24
C TYR A 72 14.19 0.40 -1.36
N GLY A 73 13.46 0.30 -0.25
CA GLY A 73 12.04 0.64 -0.13
C GLY A 73 11.12 -0.56 -0.38
N ILE A 74 9.99 -0.56 0.30
CA ILE A 74 9.08 -1.71 0.32
C ILE A 74 8.52 -2.04 -1.08
N GLY A 75 8.09 -1.03 -1.85
CA GLY A 75 7.56 -1.23 -3.19
C GLY A 75 8.58 -1.86 -4.13
N ARG A 76 9.81 -1.32 -4.16
CA ARG A 76 10.90 -1.87 -4.98
C ARG A 76 11.35 -3.25 -4.52
N ALA A 77 11.26 -3.54 -3.23
CA ALA A 77 11.55 -4.88 -2.70
C ALA A 77 10.52 -5.91 -3.21
N TYR A 78 9.24 -5.54 -3.30
CA TYR A 78 8.22 -6.34 -3.97
C TYR A 78 8.52 -6.53 -5.45
N ASP A 79 8.81 -5.44 -6.17
CA ASP A 79 9.13 -5.49 -7.60
C ASP A 79 10.27 -6.46 -7.87
N PHE A 80 11.33 -6.39 -7.07
CA PHE A 80 12.47 -7.30 -7.18
C PHE A 80 12.06 -8.76 -6.99
N CYS A 81 11.23 -9.07 -5.99
CA CYS A 81 10.71 -10.42 -5.78
C CYS A 81 9.88 -10.91 -6.98
N ILE A 82 9.00 -10.04 -7.50
CA ILE A 82 8.12 -10.35 -8.62
C ILE A 82 8.93 -10.60 -9.89
N GLU A 83 9.87 -9.73 -10.23
CA GLU A 83 10.74 -9.85 -11.39
C GLU A 83 11.53 -11.17 -11.37
N ASN A 84 12.04 -11.56 -10.19
CA ASN A 84 12.82 -12.78 -9.99
C ASN A 84 11.97 -14.03 -9.70
N SER A 85 10.64 -13.92 -9.74
CA SER A 85 9.75 -15.08 -9.63
C SER A 85 9.77 -15.92 -10.89
N SER A 86 9.69 -17.24 -10.72
CA SER A 86 9.62 -18.22 -11.84
C SER A 86 8.18 -18.57 -12.24
N THR A 87 7.18 -18.02 -11.53
CA THR A 87 5.76 -18.31 -11.72
C THR A 87 5.03 -17.18 -12.41
N ASP A 88 3.95 -17.50 -13.12
CA ASP A 88 3.10 -16.51 -13.79
C ASP A 88 2.18 -15.73 -12.84
N ILE A 89 2.06 -16.22 -11.61
CA ILE A 89 1.21 -15.65 -10.57
C ILE A 89 2.05 -15.41 -9.32
N PHE A 90 1.88 -14.26 -8.71
CA PHE A 90 2.51 -13.93 -7.44
C PHE A 90 1.50 -13.48 -6.41
N MET A 91 1.88 -13.57 -5.15
CA MET A 91 1.15 -13.04 -4.01
C MET A 91 2.08 -12.18 -3.17
N ILE A 92 1.76 -10.90 -3.06
CA ILE A 92 2.42 -10.00 -2.09
C ILE A 92 2.00 -10.42 -0.69
N PHE A 93 2.98 -10.55 0.21
CA PHE A 93 2.75 -11.00 1.57
C PHE A 93 3.67 -10.27 2.54
N HIS A 94 3.14 -9.84 3.70
CA HIS A 94 3.98 -9.17 4.70
C HIS A 94 4.63 -10.17 5.65
N ALA A 95 5.79 -9.81 6.18
CA ALA A 95 6.51 -10.64 7.13
C ALA A 95 5.75 -10.89 8.45
N ASP A 96 4.84 -9.99 8.81
CA ASP A 96 3.99 -10.04 10.02
C ASP A 96 2.59 -10.63 9.77
N MET A 97 2.46 -11.45 8.72
CA MET A 97 1.22 -12.16 8.39
C MET A 97 1.37 -13.68 8.55
N MET A 98 0.30 -14.34 8.96
CA MET A 98 0.19 -15.80 9.01
C MET A 98 -0.92 -16.25 8.08
N LEU A 99 -0.57 -17.15 7.15
CA LEU A 99 -1.51 -17.69 6.18
C LEU A 99 -2.50 -18.63 6.86
N GLY A 100 -3.79 -18.41 6.65
CA GLY A 100 -4.82 -19.37 7.03
C GLY A 100 -4.89 -20.55 6.05
N ARG A 101 -5.44 -21.65 6.50
CA ARG A 101 -5.54 -22.89 5.71
C ARG A 101 -6.17 -22.64 4.34
N HIS A 102 -5.41 -22.95 3.29
CA HIS A 102 -5.82 -22.85 1.88
C HIS A 102 -6.27 -21.44 1.44
N ALA A 103 -5.85 -20.39 2.14
CA ALA A 103 -6.18 -19.02 1.77
C ALA A 103 -5.67 -18.65 0.37
N ASP A 104 -4.50 -19.17 -0.02
CA ASP A 104 -3.95 -19.09 -1.37
C ASP A 104 -4.88 -19.68 -2.44
N LEU A 105 -5.44 -20.87 -2.18
CA LEU A 105 -6.41 -21.50 -3.08
C LEU A 105 -7.69 -20.67 -3.21
N LYS A 106 -8.21 -20.15 -2.07
CA LYS A 106 -9.43 -19.35 -2.06
C LYS A 106 -9.27 -18.04 -2.84
N ALA A 107 -8.11 -17.39 -2.71
CA ALA A 107 -7.75 -16.24 -3.54
C ALA A 107 -7.64 -16.64 -5.02
N TYR A 108 -6.89 -17.70 -5.32
CA TYR A 108 -6.69 -18.20 -6.68
C TYR A 108 -8.00 -18.52 -7.41
N GLN A 109 -9.00 -19.06 -6.72
CA GLN A 109 -10.31 -19.37 -7.30
C GLN A 109 -11.06 -18.14 -7.84
N GLN A 110 -10.72 -16.95 -7.36
CA GLN A 110 -11.28 -15.68 -7.81
C GLN A 110 -10.42 -14.97 -8.85
N LEU A 111 -9.18 -15.44 -9.06
CA LEU A 111 -8.23 -14.83 -9.98
C LEU A 111 -8.64 -15.07 -11.44
N LYS A 112 -8.69 -14.00 -12.21
CA LYS A 112 -8.93 -13.97 -13.66
C LYS A 112 -8.06 -12.88 -14.28
N PRO A 113 -7.85 -12.88 -15.60
CA PRO A 113 -7.25 -11.73 -16.26
C PRO A 113 -7.97 -10.41 -15.88
N LYS A 114 -7.20 -9.37 -15.66
CA LYS A 114 -7.69 -8.07 -15.18
C LYS A 114 -8.40 -8.09 -13.82
N THR A 115 -8.03 -9.05 -12.95
CA THR A 115 -8.46 -9.04 -11.55
C THR A 115 -7.27 -9.00 -10.60
N VAL A 116 -7.44 -8.31 -9.49
CA VAL A 116 -6.55 -8.37 -8.33
C VAL A 116 -7.33 -8.94 -7.16
N VAL A 117 -6.82 -10.00 -6.55
CA VAL A 117 -7.53 -10.70 -5.48
C VAL A 117 -6.76 -10.55 -4.19
N CYS A 118 -7.38 -9.96 -3.16
CA CYS A 118 -6.77 -9.86 -1.82
C CYS A 118 -7.44 -10.83 -0.85
N SER A 119 -6.65 -11.35 0.09
CA SER A 119 -7.20 -12.12 1.21
C SER A 119 -7.85 -11.19 2.24
N THR A 120 -8.85 -11.72 2.94
CA THR A 120 -9.46 -11.01 4.06
C THR A 120 -8.57 -11.12 5.30
N ARG A 121 -8.21 -9.96 5.83
CA ARG A 121 -7.38 -9.87 7.03
C ARG A 121 -8.21 -10.10 8.29
N ILE A 122 -7.63 -10.83 9.22
CA ILE A 122 -8.04 -10.88 10.61
C ILE A 122 -6.97 -10.12 11.39
N GLU A 123 -7.37 -9.11 12.13
CA GLU A 123 -6.44 -8.22 12.87
C GLU A 123 -6.88 -8.06 14.33
N PRO A 124 -5.94 -7.90 15.27
CA PRO A 124 -6.29 -7.47 16.60
C PRO A 124 -6.95 -6.07 16.56
N PRO A 125 -7.81 -5.71 17.54
CA PRO A 125 -8.59 -4.47 17.50
C PRO A 125 -7.75 -3.22 17.83
N LEU A 126 -6.66 -3.01 17.09
CA LEU A 126 -5.75 -1.87 17.24
C LEU A 126 -6.13 -0.68 16.34
N HIS A 127 -6.85 -0.94 15.27
CA HIS A 127 -7.26 0.07 14.31
C HIS A 127 -8.77 -0.02 14.02
N PRO A 128 -9.42 1.09 13.64
CA PRO A 128 -10.81 1.10 13.23
C PRO A 128 -11.09 0.07 12.14
N ASN A 129 -12.33 -0.39 12.07
CA ASN A 129 -12.85 -1.30 11.05
C ASN A 129 -14.13 -0.70 10.47
N ASN A 130 -14.16 -0.55 9.15
CA ASN A 130 -15.33 -0.10 8.41
C ASN A 130 -16.03 -1.26 7.67
N GLY A 131 -15.68 -2.50 8.00
CA GLY A 131 -16.24 -3.70 7.37
C GLY A 131 -15.32 -4.36 6.33
N GLU A 132 -14.08 -3.88 6.17
CA GLU A 132 -13.09 -4.39 5.23
C GLU A 132 -12.25 -5.56 5.77
N LYS A 133 -12.32 -5.82 7.06
CA LYS A 133 -11.54 -6.85 7.77
C LYS A 133 -12.32 -7.43 8.93
N ILE A 134 -11.75 -8.43 9.59
CA ILE A 134 -12.30 -9.06 10.78
C ILE A 134 -11.45 -8.65 11.99
N LEU A 135 -12.09 -8.14 13.05
CA LEU A 135 -11.39 -7.81 14.29
C LEU A 135 -11.52 -8.97 15.28
N LEU A 136 -10.44 -9.75 15.41
CA LEU A 136 -10.29 -10.83 16.40
C LEU A 136 -8.84 -10.86 16.88
N ASP A 137 -8.66 -11.08 18.17
CA ASP A 137 -7.34 -11.09 18.81
C ASP A 137 -6.81 -12.52 18.94
N PHE A 138 -5.95 -12.91 18.02
CA PHE A 138 -5.17 -14.16 18.11
C PHE A 138 -3.72 -13.90 18.55
N GLY A 139 -3.43 -12.77 19.19
CA GLY A 139 -2.14 -12.35 19.70
C GLY A 139 -1.62 -11.08 19.04
N LEU A 140 -0.89 -10.27 19.81
CA LEU A 140 -0.29 -9.00 19.35
C LEU A 140 1.13 -9.17 18.82
N TRP A 141 1.76 -10.27 19.16
CA TRP A 141 3.14 -10.60 18.80
C TRP A 141 3.23 -12.04 18.29
N PRO A 142 4.27 -12.39 17.49
CA PRO A 142 4.42 -13.76 16.99
C PRO A 142 4.43 -14.84 18.07
N GLU A 143 5.02 -14.54 19.24
CA GLU A 143 5.12 -15.46 20.37
C GLU A 143 3.79 -15.65 21.12
N GLU A 144 2.85 -14.72 20.94
CA GLU A 144 1.51 -14.75 21.52
C GLU A 144 0.48 -15.33 20.56
N PHE A 145 0.91 -15.71 19.34
CA PHE A 145 -0.01 -16.16 18.31
C PHE A 145 -0.72 -17.45 18.70
N LYS A 146 -2.04 -17.35 18.84
CA LYS A 146 -2.94 -18.45 19.21
C LYS A 146 -3.29 -19.26 17.97
N GLU A 147 -2.33 -20.02 17.47
CA GLU A 147 -2.43 -20.73 16.19
C GLU A 147 -3.63 -21.67 16.14
N GLU A 148 -3.88 -22.44 17.20
CA GLU A 148 -5.00 -23.43 17.26
C GLU A 148 -6.38 -22.73 17.21
N GLU A 149 -6.53 -21.58 17.90
CA GLU A 149 -7.76 -20.80 17.86
C GLU A 149 -7.98 -20.19 16.47
N PHE A 150 -6.89 -19.67 15.85
CA PHE A 150 -6.91 -19.16 14.49
C PHE A 150 -7.26 -20.25 13.48
N ASP A 151 -6.62 -21.42 13.54
CA ASP A 151 -6.89 -22.54 12.65
C ASP A 151 -8.35 -23.02 12.78
N THR A 152 -8.89 -23.04 14.00
CA THR A 152 -10.30 -23.38 14.26
C THR A 152 -11.21 -22.37 13.57
N TYR A 153 -10.98 -21.08 13.78
CA TYR A 153 -11.76 -20.01 13.15
C TYR A 153 -11.72 -20.10 11.62
N VAL A 154 -10.53 -20.29 11.04
CA VAL A 154 -10.36 -20.45 9.60
C VAL A 154 -11.16 -21.62 9.05
N ASN A 155 -11.11 -22.79 9.73
CA ASN A 155 -11.84 -23.98 9.30
C ASN A 155 -13.37 -23.78 9.32
N GLU A 156 -13.89 -23.00 10.26
CA GLU A 156 -15.31 -22.66 10.35
C GLU A 156 -15.77 -21.73 9.21
N HIS A 157 -14.85 -20.88 8.69
CA HIS A 157 -15.17 -19.84 7.70
C HIS A 157 -14.61 -20.13 6.30
N ILE A 158 -13.94 -21.26 6.09
CA ILE A 158 -13.30 -21.62 4.81
C ILE A 158 -14.32 -21.77 3.66
N SER A 159 -15.59 -21.92 3.96
CA SER A 159 -16.67 -22.05 2.99
C SER A 159 -17.53 -20.79 2.84
N ASP A 160 -17.10 -19.66 3.41
CA ASP A 160 -17.80 -18.39 3.21
C ASP A 160 -17.73 -18.00 1.73
N ASP A 161 -18.88 -17.70 1.14
CA ASP A 161 -19.04 -17.32 -0.27
C ASP A 161 -19.07 -15.80 -0.49
N LYS A 162 -19.00 -15.01 0.58
CA LYS A 162 -18.98 -13.56 0.53
C LYS A 162 -17.74 -13.06 -0.20
N ILE A 163 -17.94 -12.20 -1.21
CA ILE A 163 -16.89 -11.50 -1.94
C ILE A 163 -17.20 -10.00 -1.92
N THR A 164 -16.20 -9.20 -1.56
CA THR A 164 -16.26 -7.75 -1.62
C THR A 164 -15.24 -7.21 -2.63
N ASP A 165 -15.27 -5.91 -2.92
CA ASP A 165 -14.41 -5.25 -3.91
C ASP A 165 -13.31 -4.39 -3.27
N GLY A 166 -12.98 -4.64 -2.01
CA GLY A 166 -11.86 -4.02 -1.32
C GLY A 166 -10.51 -4.54 -1.80
N ILE A 167 -9.46 -3.78 -1.56
CA ILE A 167 -8.08 -4.19 -1.83
C ILE A 167 -7.14 -3.75 -0.72
N PHE A 168 -6.35 -4.68 -0.22
CA PHE A 168 -5.23 -4.47 0.69
C PHE A 168 -4.29 -5.68 0.64
N ALA A 169 -3.05 -5.55 1.14
CA ALA A 169 -2.19 -6.72 1.28
C ALA A 169 -2.76 -7.73 2.31
N PRO A 170 -2.61 -9.05 2.08
CA PRO A 170 -1.93 -9.66 0.93
C PRO A 170 -2.83 -9.73 -0.29
N TRP A 171 -2.26 -9.59 -1.47
CA TRP A 171 -2.99 -9.70 -2.72
C TRP A 171 -2.22 -10.46 -3.80
N MET A 172 -2.97 -11.01 -4.77
CA MET A 172 -2.51 -11.90 -5.84
C MET A 172 -2.93 -11.37 -7.19
N MET A 173 -2.04 -11.47 -8.19
CA MET A 173 -2.36 -11.18 -9.59
C MET A 173 -1.39 -11.88 -10.55
N TYR A 174 -1.63 -11.73 -11.86
CA TYR A 174 -0.73 -12.20 -12.91
C TYR A 174 0.50 -11.28 -13.03
N LYS A 175 1.70 -11.90 -13.09
CA LYS A 175 2.99 -11.20 -13.22
C LYS A 175 3.07 -10.33 -14.48
N SER A 176 2.62 -10.86 -15.62
CA SER A 176 2.62 -10.12 -16.89
C SER A 176 1.77 -8.85 -16.82
N GLU A 177 0.59 -8.93 -16.23
CA GLU A 177 -0.28 -7.74 -16.06
C GLU A 177 0.34 -6.70 -15.14
N TYR A 178 1.02 -7.14 -14.08
CA TYR A 178 1.74 -6.24 -13.19
C TYR A 178 2.89 -5.51 -13.89
N LEU A 179 3.74 -6.25 -14.59
CA LEU A 179 4.93 -5.68 -15.23
C LEU A 179 4.59 -4.89 -16.51
N ASP A 180 3.76 -5.46 -17.39
CA ASP A 180 3.54 -4.90 -18.72
C ASP A 180 2.54 -3.73 -18.70
N VAL A 181 1.53 -3.79 -17.82
CA VAL A 181 0.48 -2.76 -17.73
C VAL A 181 0.84 -1.68 -16.72
N LEU A 182 1.32 -2.05 -15.53
CA LEU A 182 1.53 -1.11 -14.42
C LEU A 182 2.99 -0.64 -14.31
N GLY A 183 3.97 -1.47 -14.70
CA GLY A 183 5.39 -1.14 -14.66
C GLY A 183 6.03 -1.20 -13.27
N GLY A 184 5.32 -1.77 -12.28
CA GLY A 184 5.82 -1.88 -10.90
C GLY A 184 5.34 -0.78 -9.96
N HIS A 185 5.94 -0.67 -8.79
CA HIS A 185 5.69 0.38 -7.81
C HIS A 185 6.44 1.66 -8.15
N ASP A 186 5.83 2.81 -7.87
CA ASP A 186 6.50 4.10 -8.07
C ASP A 186 7.61 4.32 -7.01
N PRO A 187 8.88 4.40 -7.41
CA PRO A 187 9.99 4.53 -6.47
C PRO A 187 9.97 5.82 -5.65
N ILE A 188 9.19 6.81 -6.05
CA ILE A 188 9.00 8.04 -5.27
C ILE A 188 8.23 7.79 -3.96
N MET A 189 7.42 6.73 -3.93
CA MET A 189 6.67 6.27 -2.77
C MET A 189 7.54 5.29 -1.94
N HIS A 190 8.57 5.80 -1.30
CA HIS A 190 9.64 4.98 -0.74
C HIS A 190 9.24 4.09 0.44
N SER A 191 8.39 4.56 1.35
CA SER A 191 8.10 3.87 2.62
C SER A 191 6.61 3.67 2.91
N CYS A 192 5.74 4.40 2.24
CA CYS A 192 4.29 4.36 2.43
C CYS A 192 3.63 4.90 1.17
N ARG A 193 2.36 4.62 0.98
CA ARG A 193 1.55 5.06 -0.17
C ARG A 193 1.89 4.37 -1.49
N GLU A 194 2.88 3.50 -1.53
CA GLU A 194 3.24 2.69 -2.68
C GLU A 194 2.09 1.78 -3.11
N ASP A 195 1.41 1.17 -2.15
CA ASP A 195 0.20 0.37 -2.34
C ASP A 195 -0.97 1.22 -2.85
N SER A 196 -1.21 2.37 -2.23
CA SER A 196 -2.30 3.27 -2.60
C SER A 196 -2.11 3.83 -4.01
N ASP A 197 -0.87 4.18 -4.39
CA ASP A 197 -0.51 4.59 -5.75
C ASP A 197 -0.79 3.46 -6.75
N LEU A 198 -0.31 2.27 -6.43
CA LEU A 198 -0.49 1.10 -7.27
C LEU A 198 -1.96 0.74 -7.46
N PHE A 199 -2.76 0.77 -6.38
CA PHE A 199 -4.20 0.46 -6.45
C PHE A 199 -4.97 1.51 -7.27
N ASN A 200 -4.60 2.79 -7.18
CA ASN A 200 -5.16 3.82 -8.04
C ASN A 200 -4.86 3.53 -9.52
N ARG A 201 -3.61 3.16 -9.86
CA ARG A 201 -3.21 2.80 -11.22
C ARG A 201 -3.91 1.54 -11.72
N MET A 202 -4.08 0.53 -10.87
CA MET A 202 -4.87 -0.67 -11.17
C MET A 202 -6.32 -0.31 -11.51
N LEU A 203 -6.96 0.56 -10.70
CA LEU A 203 -8.32 1.02 -10.95
C LEU A 203 -8.45 1.71 -12.31
N LEU A 204 -7.55 2.65 -12.63
CA LEU A 204 -7.53 3.37 -13.91
C LEU A 204 -7.26 2.43 -15.09
N ALA A 205 -6.43 1.41 -14.89
CA ALA A 205 -6.15 0.39 -15.90
C ALA A 205 -7.31 -0.62 -16.09
N GLY A 206 -8.41 -0.45 -15.36
CA GLY A 206 -9.61 -1.27 -15.48
C GLY A 206 -9.51 -2.64 -14.79
N PHE A 207 -8.68 -2.78 -13.78
CA PHE A 207 -8.66 -4.00 -12.96
C PHE A 207 -9.88 -4.05 -12.03
N GLU A 208 -10.46 -5.25 -11.89
CA GLU A 208 -11.45 -5.55 -10.85
C GLU A 208 -10.75 -5.98 -9.57
N PHE A 209 -11.23 -5.51 -8.43
CA PHE A 209 -10.79 -5.95 -7.12
C PHE A 209 -11.74 -6.99 -6.55
N LYS A 210 -11.19 -8.05 -5.94
CA LYS A 210 -11.96 -9.11 -5.30
C LYS A 210 -11.34 -9.49 -3.98
N GLN A 211 -12.16 -9.51 -2.95
CA GLN A 211 -11.80 -9.93 -1.61
C GLN A 211 -12.72 -11.08 -1.17
N PRO A 212 -12.32 -12.35 -1.40
CA PRO A 212 -13.06 -13.49 -0.87
C PRO A 212 -12.88 -13.61 0.65
N TRP A 213 -13.99 -13.69 1.37
CA TRP A 213 -13.99 -13.77 2.83
C TRP A 213 -13.60 -15.15 3.37
N SER A 214 -13.51 -16.15 2.50
CA SER A 214 -12.95 -17.47 2.80
C SER A 214 -11.42 -17.53 2.65
N SER A 215 -10.77 -16.52 2.07
CA SER A 215 -9.32 -16.41 2.01
C SER A 215 -8.82 -15.61 3.21
N LEU A 216 -8.49 -16.30 4.30
CA LEU A 216 -8.22 -15.67 5.59
C LEU A 216 -6.73 -15.63 5.91
N VAL A 217 -6.26 -14.48 6.40
CA VAL A 217 -4.88 -14.26 6.83
C VAL A 217 -4.91 -13.50 8.16
N TYR A 218 -4.13 -13.93 9.16
CA TYR A 218 -3.93 -13.14 10.36
C TYR A 218 -2.80 -12.14 10.14
N HIS A 219 -3.02 -10.88 10.50
CA HIS A 219 -2.07 -9.79 10.35
C HIS A 219 -1.85 -9.11 11.71
N LEU A 220 -0.62 -9.13 12.19
CA LEU A 220 -0.26 -8.51 13.47
C LEU A 220 -0.36 -6.98 13.46
N THR A 221 -0.47 -6.41 12.28
CA THR A 221 -0.66 -4.99 11.91
C THR A 221 0.33 -4.01 12.54
N GLY A 222 1.00 -3.21 11.70
CA GLY A 222 1.91 -2.14 12.11
C GLY A 222 3.21 -2.59 12.80
N ARG A 223 3.51 -3.88 12.82
CA ARG A 223 4.69 -4.41 13.54
C ARG A 223 5.95 -4.40 12.69
N GLY A 224 5.84 -4.73 11.41
CA GLY A 224 7.00 -4.83 10.50
C GLY A 224 7.61 -3.49 10.08
N ALA A 225 6.90 -2.36 10.25
CA ALA A 225 7.34 -1.06 9.76
C ALA A 225 8.13 -0.21 10.78
N GLY A 226 8.36 -0.72 12.01
CA GLY A 226 9.02 0.03 13.08
C GLY A 226 8.13 1.11 13.73
N SER A 227 6.84 1.16 13.41
CA SER A 227 5.93 2.16 13.97
C SER A 227 5.54 1.91 15.42
N PHE A 228 5.68 0.66 15.91
CA PHE A 228 5.29 0.23 17.25
C PHE A 228 6.37 -0.57 18.00
N ASP A 229 7.62 -0.49 17.59
CA ASP A 229 8.73 -1.22 18.22
C ASP A 229 9.26 -0.56 19.52
N GLY A 230 8.74 0.62 19.83
CA GLY A 230 9.09 1.35 21.07
C GLY A 230 10.36 2.20 20.95
N ASP A 231 11.02 2.23 19.79
CA ASP A 231 12.18 3.09 19.54
C ASP A 231 11.74 4.46 19.00
N PRO A 232 11.91 5.56 19.78
CA PRO A 232 11.45 6.90 19.36
C PRO A 232 12.14 7.43 18.10
N GLU A 233 13.43 7.11 17.88
CA GLU A 233 14.18 7.59 16.72
C GLU A 233 13.73 6.86 15.44
N ARG A 234 13.51 5.56 15.51
CA ARG A 234 12.93 4.78 14.41
C ARG A 234 11.53 5.24 14.07
N HIS A 235 10.70 5.49 15.08
CA HIS A 235 9.35 6.02 14.90
C HIS A 235 9.36 7.40 14.22
N LYS A 236 10.24 8.31 14.65
CA LYS A 236 10.40 9.63 14.05
C LYS A 236 10.82 9.53 12.58
N LYS A 237 11.81 8.71 12.27
CA LYS A 237 12.26 8.48 10.89
C LYS A 237 11.14 7.90 10.04
N TRP A 238 10.39 6.94 10.56
CA TRP A 238 9.22 6.39 9.87
C TRP A 238 8.17 7.46 9.58
N GLN A 239 7.87 8.36 10.54
CA GLN A 239 6.95 9.47 10.32
C GLN A 239 7.45 10.44 9.25
N GLU A 240 8.75 10.77 9.24
CA GLU A 240 9.34 11.64 8.22
C GLU A 240 9.22 11.02 6.82
N ASP A 241 9.51 9.74 6.68
CA ASP A 241 9.42 9.01 5.41
C ASP A 241 7.96 8.85 4.94
N MET A 242 7.04 8.58 5.86
CA MET A 242 5.60 8.56 5.59
C MET A 242 5.09 9.92 5.09
N ASN A 243 5.54 11.02 5.71
CA ASN A 243 5.17 12.36 5.28
C ASN A 243 5.68 12.66 3.88
N LYS A 244 6.94 12.33 3.57
CA LYS A 244 7.50 12.50 2.21
C LYS A 244 6.70 11.75 1.17
N SER A 245 6.40 10.46 1.40
CA SER A 245 5.59 9.65 0.49
C SER A 245 4.17 10.19 0.35
N THR A 246 3.56 10.68 1.44
CA THR A 246 2.22 11.30 1.40
C THR A 246 2.22 12.58 0.55
N LEU A 247 3.22 13.44 0.70
CA LEU A 247 3.36 14.64 -0.11
C LEU A 247 3.59 14.31 -1.59
N ALA A 248 4.41 13.31 -1.87
CA ALA A 248 4.63 12.83 -3.23
C ALA A 248 3.34 12.26 -3.85
N PHE A 249 2.57 11.50 -3.08
CA PHE A 249 1.28 10.98 -3.51
C PHE A 249 0.29 12.11 -3.85
N ILE A 250 0.14 13.09 -2.96
CA ILE A 250 -0.73 14.25 -3.19
C ILE A 250 -0.30 15.02 -4.43
N LYS A 251 1.00 15.21 -4.63
CA LYS A 251 1.54 15.88 -5.80
C LYS A 251 1.20 15.15 -7.09
N LYS A 252 1.33 13.81 -7.10
CA LYS A 252 1.04 12.97 -8.27
C LYS A 252 -0.46 12.92 -8.57
N TRP A 253 -1.29 12.69 -7.54
CA TRP A 253 -2.72 12.42 -7.70
C TRP A 253 -3.62 13.65 -7.53
N GLY A 254 -3.07 14.78 -7.07
CA GLY A 254 -3.85 15.98 -6.75
C GLY A 254 -4.88 15.78 -5.62
N GLN A 255 -4.80 14.67 -4.89
CA GLN A 255 -5.68 14.31 -3.77
C GLN A 255 -4.91 13.53 -2.72
N ASN A 256 -5.41 13.47 -1.50
CA ASN A 256 -4.92 12.50 -0.51
C ASN A 256 -5.46 11.10 -0.87
N VAL A 257 -4.91 10.06 -0.22
CA VAL A 257 -5.45 8.69 -0.35
C VAL A 257 -6.93 8.70 -0.01
N ASN A 258 -7.73 8.20 -0.92
CA ASN A 258 -9.17 8.06 -0.74
C ASN A 258 -9.63 6.67 -1.15
N HIS A 259 -10.57 6.11 -0.40
CA HIS A 259 -11.12 4.79 -0.64
C HIS A 259 -12.55 4.70 -0.08
N THR A 260 -13.30 3.73 -0.56
CA THR A 260 -14.61 3.36 0.02
C THR A 260 -14.43 2.76 1.42
N GLU A 261 -15.52 2.53 2.13
CA GLU A 261 -15.50 1.83 3.43
C GLU A 261 -14.83 0.45 3.34
N LEU A 262 -14.95 -0.23 2.21
CA LEU A 262 -14.35 -1.54 1.94
C LEU A 262 -12.93 -1.45 1.36
N MET A 263 -12.26 -0.30 1.45
CA MET A 263 -10.88 -0.08 0.97
C MET A 263 -10.70 -0.15 -0.56
N LYS A 264 -11.77 -0.03 -1.36
CA LYS A 264 -11.62 0.16 -2.79
C LYS A 264 -11.12 1.58 -3.07
N PRO A 265 -10.08 1.76 -3.92
CA PRO A 265 -9.55 3.09 -4.21
C PRO A 265 -10.61 3.97 -4.89
N VAL A 266 -10.60 5.26 -4.56
CA VAL A 266 -11.40 6.30 -5.20
C VAL A 266 -10.44 7.30 -5.82
N VAL A 267 -10.43 7.37 -7.14
CA VAL A 267 -9.57 8.26 -7.91
C VAL A 267 -10.43 9.30 -8.61
N TYR A 268 -10.12 10.55 -8.32
CA TYR A 268 -10.74 11.67 -9.01
C TYR A 268 -9.91 12.10 -10.23
N PRO A 269 -10.51 12.79 -11.20
CA PRO A 269 -9.76 13.34 -12.34
C PRO A 269 -8.57 14.17 -11.88
N VAL A 270 -7.40 13.96 -12.50
CA VAL A 270 -6.16 14.67 -12.17
C VAL A 270 -5.86 15.66 -13.27
N TYR A 271 -5.69 16.92 -12.88
CA TYR A 271 -5.49 18.02 -13.81
C TYR A 271 -4.16 18.72 -13.57
N LYS A 272 -3.47 19.10 -14.65
CA LYS A 272 -2.45 20.14 -14.60
C LYS A 272 -3.14 21.47 -14.37
N LYS A 273 -2.71 22.20 -13.35
CA LYS A 273 -3.38 23.41 -12.87
C LYS A 273 -2.44 24.60 -12.99
N SER A 274 -2.99 25.72 -13.42
CA SER A 274 -2.35 27.03 -13.26
C SER A 274 -3.21 27.85 -12.31
N ILE A 275 -2.72 28.09 -11.09
CA ILE A 275 -3.47 28.79 -10.05
C ILE A 275 -2.70 30.05 -9.62
N VAL A 276 -3.40 31.18 -9.64
CA VAL A 276 -2.87 32.47 -9.21
C VAL A 276 -3.59 32.88 -7.93
N PHE A 277 -2.83 33.07 -6.87
CA PHE A 277 -3.33 33.68 -5.62
C PHE A 277 -3.02 35.16 -5.61
N THR A 278 -3.99 35.97 -5.18
CA THR A 278 -3.89 37.42 -5.29
C THR A 278 -3.19 38.13 -4.12
N SER A 279 -2.62 37.39 -3.15
CA SER A 279 -1.88 37.99 -2.02
C SER A 279 -0.84 37.02 -1.43
N PRO A 280 0.38 37.48 -1.05
CA PRO A 280 1.44 36.61 -0.54
C PRO A 280 1.12 36.05 0.88
N ASN A 281 1.16 34.73 1.03
CA ASN A 281 1.13 34.06 2.32
C ASN A 281 2.08 32.84 2.30
N PRO A 282 3.29 32.95 2.87
CA PRO A 282 4.29 31.88 2.82
C PRO A 282 3.83 30.56 3.47
N GLN A 283 2.96 30.60 4.47
CA GLN A 283 2.42 29.40 5.12
C GLN A 283 1.44 28.68 4.21
N LEU A 284 0.56 29.42 3.53
CA LEU A 284 -0.37 28.88 2.55
C LEU A 284 0.38 28.31 1.34
N GLU A 285 1.38 29.03 0.85
CA GLU A 285 2.25 28.58 -0.23
C GLU A 285 2.93 27.24 0.08
N GLN A 286 3.47 27.12 1.29
CA GLN A 286 4.08 25.86 1.75
C GLN A 286 3.06 24.73 1.92
N ALA A 287 1.86 25.03 2.42
CA ALA A 287 0.79 24.05 2.58
C ALA A 287 0.24 23.56 1.24
N LEU A 288 0.19 24.42 0.22
CA LEU A 288 -0.28 24.10 -1.12
C LEU A 288 0.76 23.42 -2.00
N LYS A 289 2.06 23.58 -1.68
CA LYS A 289 3.15 23.02 -2.45
C LYS A 289 2.99 21.53 -2.82
N PRO A 290 2.47 20.66 -1.94
CA PRO A 290 2.21 19.27 -2.29
C PRO A 290 1.16 19.07 -3.38
N TRP A 291 0.27 20.02 -3.60
CA TRP A 291 -0.85 19.94 -4.54
C TRP A 291 -0.51 20.42 -5.95
N PHE A 292 0.70 20.97 -6.15
CA PHE A 292 1.13 21.58 -7.40
C PHE A 292 2.45 20.97 -7.89
N ASN A 293 2.56 20.77 -9.18
CA ASN A 293 3.79 20.32 -9.81
C ASN A 293 4.84 21.43 -9.82
N ASP A 294 6.12 21.09 -9.59
CA ASP A 294 7.20 22.05 -9.61
C ASP A 294 7.32 22.69 -11.02
N GLY A 295 7.29 23.99 -11.04
CA GLY A 295 7.75 24.81 -12.16
C GLY A 295 6.70 25.36 -13.11
N GLU A 296 5.44 24.93 -13.05
CA GLU A 296 4.50 25.40 -14.06
C GLU A 296 3.38 26.33 -13.57
N ASP A 297 3.04 26.38 -12.25
CA ASP A 297 1.65 26.77 -12.02
C ASP A 297 1.30 27.65 -10.84
N ILE A 298 2.24 28.18 -10.05
CA ILE A 298 1.82 29.01 -8.93
C ILE A 298 2.54 30.37 -8.90
N VAL A 299 1.80 31.42 -9.18
CA VAL A 299 2.10 32.75 -8.68
C VAL A 299 1.18 33.02 -7.51
N VAL A 300 1.68 32.83 -6.30
CA VAL A 300 0.91 33.10 -5.08
C VAL A 300 1.05 34.56 -4.71
N THR A 301 -0.06 35.27 -4.73
CA THR A 301 -0.17 36.60 -4.16
C THR A 301 -1.38 36.60 -3.21
N VAL A 302 -1.19 36.38 -1.92
CA VAL A 302 -2.27 36.30 -0.92
C VAL A 302 -2.21 37.50 0.03
N ASN A 303 -3.36 38.06 0.39
CA ASN A 303 -3.46 39.13 1.39
C ASN A 303 -3.17 38.60 2.80
N SER A 304 -2.42 39.34 3.58
CA SER A 304 -1.78 38.97 4.84
C SER A 304 -2.75 38.78 6.02
N GLN A 305 -3.71 37.87 5.94
CA GLN A 305 -4.42 37.38 7.11
C GLN A 305 -3.93 36.00 7.51
N ALA A 306 -3.93 35.70 8.80
CA ALA A 306 -3.46 34.45 9.34
C ALA A 306 -4.20 33.27 8.72
N PHE A 307 -3.45 32.28 8.22
CA PHE A 307 -3.94 31.00 7.71
C PHE A 307 -4.70 30.26 8.83
N THR A 308 -5.93 29.89 8.57
CA THR A 308 -6.81 29.21 9.53
C THR A 308 -6.96 27.73 9.18
N GLN A 309 -7.49 26.91 10.12
CA GLN A 309 -7.87 25.52 9.83
C GLN A 309 -8.96 25.46 8.74
N GLU A 310 -9.77 26.49 8.63
CA GLU A 310 -10.80 26.63 7.60
C GLU A 310 -10.17 26.81 6.21
N ASP A 311 -9.10 27.60 6.09
CA ASP A 311 -8.32 27.74 4.86
C ASP A 311 -7.68 26.41 4.43
N TYR A 312 -7.21 25.61 5.40
CA TYR A 312 -6.71 24.27 5.11
C TYR A 312 -7.80 23.34 4.57
N ASN A 313 -8.98 23.33 5.18
CA ASN A 313 -10.13 22.54 4.73
C ASN A 313 -10.60 22.98 3.34
N VAL A 314 -10.53 24.26 3.04
CA VAL A 314 -10.83 24.86 1.74
C VAL A 314 -9.85 24.34 0.68
N ILE A 315 -8.57 24.27 1.01
CA ILE A 315 -7.54 23.71 0.10
C ILE A 315 -7.78 22.24 -0.18
N MET A 316 -8.15 21.46 0.83
CA MET A 316 -8.55 20.07 0.68
C MET A 316 -9.80 19.94 -0.21
N SER A 317 -10.70 20.91 -0.13
CA SER A 317 -11.91 20.97 -0.96
C SER A 317 -11.67 21.51 -2.38
N LEU A 318 -10.56 22.21 -2.60
CA LEU A 318 -10.25 22.81 -3.91
C LEU A 318 -10.19 21.78 -5.01
N ASN A 319 -9.61 20.62 -4.70
CA ASN A 319 -9.55 19.52 -5.63
C ASN A 319 -10.95 18.96 -5.95
N ALA A 320 -11.82 18.84 -4.96
CA ALA A 320 -13.21 18.43 -5.17
C ALA A 320 -13.97 19.43 -6.05
N ILE A 321 -13.79 20.73 -5.83
CA ILE A 321 -14.40 21.78 -6.64
C ILE A 321 -13.92 21.74 -8.08
N LEU A 322 -12.62 21.55 -8.28
CA LEU A 322 -12.03 21.40 -9.63
C LEU A 322 -12.50 20.14 -10.33
N GLN A 323 -12.82 19.09 -9.57
CA GLN A 323 -13.34 17.83 -10.08
C GLN A 323 -14.82 17.93 -10.52
N ASP A 324 -15.63 18.66 -9.76
CA ASP A 324 -17.07 18.77 -10.02
C ASP A 324 -17.38 19.75 -11.17
N SER A 325 -16.61 20.82 -11.31
CA SER A 325 -16.94 21.89 -12.26
C SER A 325 -16.17 21.79 -13.58
N GLY A 326 -14.93 21.27 -13.58
CA GLY A 326 -14.04 21.37 -14.75
C GLY A 326 -13.82 22.80 -15.24
N GLU A 327 -14.18 23.81 -14.43
CA GLU A 327 -14.23 25.20 -14.82
C GLU A 327 -12.91 25.91 -14.57
N VAL A 328 -12.49 26.70 -15.55
CA VAL A 328 -11.51 27.76 -15.40
C VAL A 328 -12.23 29.04 -15.01
N GLY A 329 -11.69 29.78 -14.04
CA GLY A 329 -12.36 30.99 -13.58
C GLY A 329 -11.81 31.53 -12.26
N GLN A 330 -12.55 32.47 -11.70
CA GLN A 330 -12.25 33.06 -10.38
C GLN A 330 -13.17 32.45 -9.34
N PHE A 331 -12.58 31.97 -8.26
CA PHE A 331 -13.30 31.34 -7.15
C PHE A 331 -12.97 32.10 -5.86
N GLU A 332 -13.99 32.31 -5.06
CA GLU A 332 -13.86 32.83 -3.69
C GLU A 332 -14.14 31.69 -2.71
N LEU A 333 -13.15 31.33 -1.92
CA LEU A 333 -13.24 30.30 -0.90
C LEU A 333 -12.79 30.90 0.45
N GLY A 334 -13.76 31.31 1.25
CA GLY A 334 -13.49 32.08 2.46
C GLY A 334 -12.76 33.37 2.11
N ASN A 335 -11.54 33.54 2.61
CA ASN A 335 -10.70 34.70 2.33
C ASN A 335 -9.74 34.52 1.14
N LEU A 336 -9.87 33.43 0.40
CA LEU A 336 -8.99 33.10 -0.73
C LEU A 336 -9.66 33.45 -2.06
N HIS A 337 -8.99 34.29 -2.83
CA HIS A 337 -9.31 34.55 -4.23
C HIS A 337 -8.42 33.69 -5.10
N ILE A 338 -9.01 32.76 -5.84
CA ILE A 338 -8.29 31.79 -6.66
C ILE A 338 -8.67 31.99 -8.11
N GLN A 339 -7.69 32.15 -8.96
CA GLN A 339 -7.88 32.17 -10.41
C GLN A 339 -7.27 30.91 -11.04
N ILE A 340 -8.10 30.11 -11.69
CA ILE A 340 -7.68 28.95 -12.44
C ILE A 340 -7.63 29.33 -13.91
N ASN A 341 -6.45 29.32 -14.51
CA ASN A 341 -6.24 29.76 -15.88
C ASN A 341 -6.35 28.67 -16.92
N ALA A 342 -5.98 27.42 -16.55
CA ALA A 342 -6.07 26.28 -17.46
C ALA A 342 -6.17 24.97 -16.67
N LEU A 343 -6.89 24.00 -17.23
CA LEU A 343 -6.97 22.63 -16.74
C LEU A 343 -6.73 21.67 -17.90
N THR A 344 -5.76 20.78 -17.75
CA THR A 344 -5.52 19.67 -18.67
C THR A 344 -5.56 18.37 -17.91
N GLU A 345 -6.51 17.51 -18.24
CA GLU A 345 -6.61 16.18 -17.64
C GLU A 345 -5.46 15.30 -18.14
N TYR A 346 -4.80 14.60 -17.22
CA TYR A 346 -3.68 13.70 -17.51
C TYR A 346 -3.71 12.38 -16.72
N GLN A 347 -4.86 12.04 -16.12
CA GLN A 347 -4.93 10.88 -15.23
C GLN A 347 -4.57 9.56 -15.93
N ASN A 348 -4.85 9.43 -17.24
CA ASN A 348 -4.51 8.22 -17.98
C ASN A 348 -3.00 8.04 -18.16
N ASP A 349 -2.22 9.13 -18.12
CA ASP A 349 -0.76 9.09 -18.19
C ASP A 349 -0.13 8.49 -16.91
N LEU A 350 -0.93 8.38 -15.83
CA LEU A 350 -0.49 7.85 -14.54
C LEU A 350 -0.60 6.33 -14.41
N ILE A 351 -1.17 5.63 -15.41
CA ILE A 351 -1.40 4.18 -15.34
C ILE A 351 -0.09 3.41 -15.29
N LYS A 352 0.86 3.78 -16.12
CA LYS A 352 2.18 3.15 -16.22
C LYS A 352 3.28 4.14 -15.83
N LEU A 353 4.27 3.64 -15.06
CA LEU A 353 5.49 4.38 -14.74
C LEU A 353 6.47 4.43 -15.89
#